data_618c3fb17f4b1899bcdf42d1ff71c792
#
_entry.id   618c3fb17f4b1899bcdf42d1ff71c792
#
_cell.length_a   1.000
_cell.length_b   1.000
_cell.length_c   1.000
_cell.angle_alpha   90.00
_cell.angle_beta   90.00
_cell.angle_gamma   90.00
#
_symmetry.space_group_name_H-M   'P 1'
#
loop_
_entity.id
_entity.type
_entity.pdbx_description
1 polymer ?
#
loop_
_entity_poly.entity_id
_entity_poly.type
_entity_poly.pdbx_seq_one_letter_code
_entity_poly.pdbx_strand_id
1 'polypeptide(L)'
;MYDALLAGCRWLENTPWGVIVRGSSWMYPLALWVHFVGLSVWLATSLAVDLRLMGVGSRRHDAVELSTGLFAWNWIGFTVAFVGGFLLLSAEATTYAANTGFRLKLIVLTPAALLWHVMVQKKAPVWTETARTSAIGRWAGLIEFLLWISVVSASVGFLLTNAVTHA
;
A
#
# COMPACT_ATOMS: atom_id res chain seq x y z
N MET A 1 -12.45 21.18 12.04
CA MET A 1 -12.12 20.00 11.19
C MET A 1 -11.06 19.11 11.84
N TYR A 2 -9.95 19.66 12.35
CA TYR A 2 -8.90 18.88 13.04
C TYR A 2 -9.42 18.20 14.32
N ASP A 3 -10.22 18.89 15.13
CA ASP A 3 -10.80 18.32 16.36
C ASP A 3 -11.73 17.15 16.08
N ALA A 4 -12.52 17.22 15.01
CA ALA A 4 -13.37 16.11 14.57
C ALA A 4 -12.53 14.88 14.13
N LEU A 5 -11.41 15.12 13.43
CA LEU A 5 -10.46 14.05 13.09
C LEU A 5 -9.89 13.39 14.36
N LEU A 6 -9.43 14.18 15.32
CA LEU A 6 -8.90 13.66 16.58
C LEU A 6 -9.96 12.92 17.41
N ALA A 7 -11.21 13.40 17.41
CA ALA A 7 -12.30 12.69 18.06
C ALA A 7 -12.54 11.30 17.43
N GLY A 8 -12.52 11.21 16.09
CA GLY A 8 -12.59 9.92 15.37
C GLY A 8 -11.41 9.01 15.68
N CYS A 9 -10.20 9.55 15.76
CA CYS A 9 -9.01 8.78 16.12
C CYS A 9 -9.12 8.22 17.54
N ARG A 10 -9.53 9.03 18.50
CA ARG A 10 -9.75 8.58 19.89
C ARG A 10 -10.84 7.53 20.00
N TRP A 11 -11.91 7.69 19.23
CA TRP A 11 -12.95 6.65 19.16
C TRP A 11 -12.37 5.33 18.63
N LEU A 12 -11.58 5.37 17.57
CA LEU A 12 -10.94 4.18 16.98
C LEU A 12 -9.99 3.49 17.98
N GLU A 13 -9.17 4.25 18.70
CA GLU A 13 -8.26 3.74 19.74
C GLU A 13 -9.00 3.09 20.92
N ASN A 14 -10.21 3.51 21.21
CA ASN A 14 -11.04 2.95 22.28
C ASN A 14 -11.94 1.79 21.84
N THR A 15 -11.83 1.36 20.59
CA THR A 15 -12.49 0.12 20.13
C THR A 15 -11.85 -1.10 20.79
N PRO A 16 -12.59 -2.23 20.94
CA PRO A 16 -12.05 -3.43 21.58
C PRO A 16 -10.73 -3.91 20.94
N TRP A 17 -10.63 -3.90 19.60
CA TRP A 17 -9.40 -4.28 18.89
C TRP A 17 -8.27 -3.28 19.08
N GLY A 18 -8.54 -1.97 19.08
CA GLY A 18 -7.52 -0.95 19.35
C GLY A 18 -6.92 -1.12 20.75
N VAL A 19 -7.75 -1.32 21.74
CA VAL A 19 -7.33 -1.58 23.14
C VAL A 19 -6.53 -2.87 23.25
N ILE A 20 -6.98 -3.97 22.61
CA ILE A 20 -6.30 -5.27 22.64
C ILE A 20 -4.93 -5.17 21.95
N VAL A 21 -4.85 -4.57 20.77
CA VAL A 21 -3.58 -4.46 20.02
C VAL A 21 -2.57 -3.60 20.80
N ARG A 22 -3.00 -2.45 21.33
CA ARG A 22 -2.12 -1.57 22.11
C ARG A 22 -1.72 -2.16 23.47
N GLY A 23 -2.63 -2.85 24.14
CA GLY A 23 -2.40 -3.40 25.49
C GLY A 23 -1.61 -4.69 25.52
N SER A 24 -1.38 -5.35 24.39
CA SER A 24 -0.71 -6.65 24.33
C SER A 24 0.72 -6.51 23.83
N SER A 25 1.67 -7.07 24.55
CA SER A 25 3.09 -7.05 24.19
C SER A 25 3.44 -7.76 22.89
N TRP A 26 2.59 -8.63 22.39
CA TRP A 26 2.83 -9.41 21.17
C TRP A 26 1.83 -9.16 20.04
N MET A 27 0.64 -8.63 20.33
CA MET A 27 -0.38 -8.36 19.29
C MET A 27 0.04 -7.25 18.33
N TYR A 28 0.68 -6.18 18.85
CA TYR A 28 1.18 -5.10 18.00
C TYR A 28 2.30 -5.59 17.06
N PRO A 29 3.35 -6.30 17.52
CA PRO A 29 4.31 -6.93 16.62
C PRO A 29 3.68 -7.89 15.62
N LEU A 30 2.68 -8.68 16.02
CA LEU A 30 1.97 -9.59 15.10
C LEU A 30 1.23 -8.82 14.01
N ALA A 31 0.49 -7.76 14.37
CA ALA A 31 -0.21 -6.92 13.39
C ALA A 31 0.79 -6.28 12.40
N LEU A 32 1.96 -5.86 12.89
CA LEU A 32 3.06 -5.34 12.07
C LEU A 32 3.59 -6.40 11.10
N TRP A 33 3.82 -7.62 11.56
CA TRP A 33 4.22 -8.75 10.72
C TRP A 33 3.19 -9.05 9.63
N VAL A 34 1.92 -9.15 9.99
CA VAL A 34 0.82 -9.37 9.04
C VAL A 34 0.79 -8.27 7.99
N HIS A 35 0.92 -7.01 8.42
CA HIS A 35 0.97 -5.87 7.51
C HIS A 35 2.14 -5.96 6.52
N PHE A 36 3.35 -6.23 6.99
CA PHE A 36 4.52 -6.32 6.11
C PHE A 36 4.49 -7.53 5.19
N VAL A 37 4.01 -8.69 5.64
CA VAL A 37 3.84 -9.85 4.77
C VAL A 37 2.84 -9.54 3.66
N GLY A 38 1.70 -8.95 4.00
CA GLY A 38 0.71 -8.53 3.01
C GLY A 38 1.27 -7.51 2.02
N LEU A 39 1.98 -6.48 2.50
CA LEU A 39 2.65 -5.49 1.66
C LEU A 39 3.68 -6.14 0.73
N SER A 40 4.47 -7.08 1.22
CA SER A 40 5.49 -7.76 0.41
C SER A 40 4.86 -8.53 -0.75
N VAL A 41 3.79 -9.27 -0.50
CA VAL A 41 3.07 -9.99 -1.56
C VAL A 41 2.43 -9.02 -2.54
N TRP A 42 1.73 -8.00 -2.06
CA TRP A 42 1.04 -7.03 -2.89
C TRP A 42 2.00 -6.22 -3.76
N LEU A 43 3.05 -5.65 -3.16
CA LEU A 43 4.03 -4.84 -3.90
C LEU A 43 4.85 -5.68 -4.87
N ALA A 44 5.24 -6.91 -4.51
CA ALA A 44 5.98 -7.78 -5.41
C ALA A 44 5.16 -8.16 -6.66
N THR A 45 3.87 -8.48 -6.47
CA THR A 45 2.98 -8.82 -7.58
C THR A 45 2.66 -7.60 -8.46
N SER A 46 2.43 -6.42 -7.88
CA SER A 46 2.26 -5.16 -8.63
C SER A 46 3.52 -4.81 -9.40
N LEU A 47 4.68 -4.83 -8.74
CA LEU A 47 5.97 -4.51 -9.35
C LEU A 47 6.30 -5.45 -10.52
N ALA A 48 5.97 -6.74 -10.42
CA ALA A 48 6.19 -7.69 -11.51
C ALA A 48 5.41 -7.28 -12.78
N VAL A 49 4.17 -6.83 -12.63
CA VAL A 49 3.34 -6.34 -13.74
C VAL A 49 3.86 -5.01 -14.27
N ASP A 50 4.20 -4.06 -13.39
CA ASP A 50 4.72 -2.75 -13.75
C ASP A 50 6.03 -2.84 -14.55
N LEU A 51 6.99 -3.63 -14.06
CA LEU A 51 8.25 -3.87 -14.77
C LEU A 51 8.01 -4.48 -16.15
N ARG A 52 7.04 -5.40 -16.24
CA ARG A 52 6.70 -6.02 -17.52
C ARG A 52 6.04 -5.02 -18.48
N LEU A 53 5.17 -4.15 -17.99
CA LEU A 53 4.61 -3.03 -18.77
C LEU A 53 5.70 -2.07 -19.27
N MET A 54 6.67 -1.75 -18.42
CA MET A 54 7.82 -0.92 -18.80
C MET A 54 8.76 -1.61 -19.81
N GLY A 55 8.58 -2.90 -20.08
CA GLY A 55 9.43 -3.67 -20.98
C GLY A 55 10.70 -4.21 -20.33
N VAL A 56 10.77 -4.20 -18.99
CA VAL A 56 11.87 -4.74 -18.20
C VAL A 56 11.58 -6.21 -17.82
N GLY A 57 12.60 -7.03 -17.78
CA GLY A 57 12.50 -8.43 -17.34
C GLY A 57 12.28 -9.45 -18.46
N SER A 58 11.93 -10.68 -18.08
CA SER A 58 11.81 -11.81 -18.99
C SER A 58 10.65 -11.62 -19.98
N ARG A 59 10.91 -11.91 -21.26
CA ARG A 59 9.88 -11.87 -22.31
C ARG A 59 9.05 -13.17 -22.42
N ARG A 60 9.22 -14.10 -21.47
CA ARG A 60 8.54 -15.40 -21.50
C ARG A 60 7.03 -15.30 -21.28
N HIS A 61 6.60 -14.30 -20.47
CA HIS A 61 5.20 -14.03 -20.21
C HIS A 61 4.89 -12.60 -20.63
N ASP A 62 3.71 -12.36 -21.19
CA ASP A 62 3.26 -11.00 -21.45
C ASP A 62 2.67 -10.36 -20.18
N ALA A 63 2.40 -9.05 -20.22
CA ALA A 63 1.89 -8.35 -19.05
C ALA A 63 0.46 -8.77 -18.68
N VAL A 64 -0.33 -9.26 -19.63
CA VAL A 64 -1.70 -9.73 -19.40
C VAL A 64 -1.68 -11.07 -18.69
N GLU A 65 -0.88 -12.01 -19.20
CA GLU A 65 -0.71 -13.34 -18.59
C GLU A 65 -0.23 -13.20 -17.15
N LEU A 66 0.78 -12.34 -16.93
CA LEU A 66 1.31 -12.09 -15.60
C LEU A 66 0.29 -11.43 -14.67
N SER A 67 -0.42 -10.40 -15.15
CA SER A 67 -1.47 -9.73 -14.39
C SER A 67 -2.60 -10.68 -14.02
N THR A 68 -3.03 -11.53 -14.93
CA THR A 68 -4.09 -12.51 -14.69
C THR A 68 -3.64 -13.59 -13.71
N GLY A 69 -2.42 -14.12 -13.88
CA GLY A 69 -1.87 -15.16 -12.99
C GLY A 69 -1.60 -14.65 -11.57
N LEU A 70 -1.25 -13.38 -11.41
CA LEU A 70 -0.95 -12.78 -10.10
C LEU A 70 -2.16 -12.08 -9.47
N PHE A 71 -3.28 -11.96 -10.15
CA PHE A 71 -4.45 -11.20 -9.70
C PHE A 71 -4.93 -11.59 -8.30
N ALA A 72 -5.12 -12.88 -8.06
CA ALA A 72 -5.59 -13.37 -6.76
C ALA A 72 -4.56 -13.06 -5.65
N TRP A 73 -3.29 -13.31 -5.88
CA TRP A 73 -2.21 -13.04 -4.94
C TRP A 73 -2.07 -11.56 -4.63
N ASN A 74 -2.23 -10.71 -5.63
CA ASN A 74 -2.20 -9.26 -5.47
C ASN A 74 -3.31 -8.81 -4.49
N TRP A 75 -4.56 -9.20 -4.72
CA TRP A 75 -5.67 -8.79 -3.84
C TRP A 75 -5.65 -9.47 -2.47
N ILE A 76 -5.14 -10.70 -2.36
CA ILE A 76 -4.90 -11.35 -1.06
C ILE A 76 -3.86 -10.54 -0.29
N GLY A 77 -2.72 -10.21 -0.92
CA GLY A 77 -1.68 -9.38 -0.32
C GLY A 77 -2.21 -8.03 0.15
N PHE A 78 -2.99 -7.34 -0.69
CA PHE A 78 -3.65 -6.08 -0.33
C PHE A 78 -4.56 -6.24 0.90
N THR A 79 -5.42 -7.25 0.91
CA THR A 79 -6.36 -7.48 2.02
C THR A 79 -5.61 -7.75 3.33
N VAL A 80 -4.58 -8.59 3.29
CA VAL A 80 -3.75 -8.90 4.47
C VAL A 80 -3.02 -7.65 4.96
N ALA A 81 -2.43 -6.86 4.03
CA ALA A 81 -1.79 -5.59 4.37
C ALA A 81 -2.79 -4.59 4.97
N PHE A 82 -3.98 -4.49 4.39
CA PHE A 82 -5.02 -3.59 4.86
C PHE A 82 -5.49 -3.95 6.27
N VAL A 83 -5.76 -5.22 6.54
CA VAL A 83 -6.18 -5.69 7.88
C VAL A 83 -5.08 -5.41 8.92
N GLY A 84 -3.84 -5.78 8.65
CA GLY A 84 -2.72 -5.50 9.55
C GLY A 84 -2.53 -4.00 9.78
N GLY A 85 -2.57 -3.18 8.72
CA GLY A 85 -2.45 -1.73 8.80
C GLY A 85 -3.61 -1.06 9.53
N PHE A 86 -4.84 -1.59 9.39
CA PHE A 86 -6.00 -1.12 10.13
C PHE A 86 -5.86 -1.40 11.63
N LEU A 87 -5.37 -2.58 12.02
CA LEU A 87 -5.11 -2.92 13.42
C LEU A 87 -4.05 -2.00 14.04
N LEU A 88 -2.95 -1.74 13.33
CA LEU A 88 -1.91 -0.79 13.75
C LEU A 88 -2.47 0.62 13.91
N LEU A 89 -3.23 1.09 12.90
CA LEU A 89 -3.89 2.40 12.97
C LEU A 89 -4.84 2.48 14.16
N SER A 90 -5.60 1.42 14.45
CA SER A 90 -6.54 1.38 15.57
C SER A 90 -5.84 1.45 16.92
N ALA A 91 -4.60 0.98 17.02
CA ALA A 91 -3.82 1.03 18.26
C ALA A 91 -3.31 2.44 18.61
N GLU A 92 -2.93 3.25 17.61
CA GLU A 92 -2.23 4.53 17.80
C GLU A 92 -2.72 5.62 16.82
N ALA A 93 -4.02 5.68 16.56
CA ALA A 93 -4.58 6.55 15.53
C ALA A 93 -4.28 8.04 15.76
N THR A 94 -4.25 8.50 17.00
CA THR A 94 -3.93 9.90 17.35
C THR A 94 -2.49 10.25 17.04
N THR A 95 -1.54 9.34 17.32
CA THR A 95 -0.12 9.47 17.00
C THR A 95 0.09 9.56 15.48
N TYR A 96 -0.55 8.68 14.74
CA TYR A 96 -0.50 8.70 13.28
C TYR A 96 -1.14 9.95 12.68
N ALA A 97 -2.27 10.40 13.23
CA ALA A 97 -2.96 11.61 12.78
C ALA A 97 -2.19 12.90 13.08
N ALA A 98 -1.33 12.92 14.07
CA ALA A 98 -0.45 14.07 14.36
C ALA A 98 0.62 14.26 13.28
N ASN A 99 1.04 13.19 12.61
CA ASN A 99 2.08 13.23 11.57
C ASN A 99 1.53 13.64 10.20
N THR A 100 2.02 14.74 9.66
CA THR A 100 1.56 15.28 8.36
C THR A 100 1.88 14.33 7.19
N GLY A 101 3.05 13.68 7.20
CA GLY A 101 3.43 12.71 6.17
C GLY A 101 2.50 11.49 6.15
N PHE A 102 2.12 11.01 7.34
CA PHE A 102 1.18 9.92 7.46
C PHE A 102 -0.23 10.28 6.97
N ARG A 103 -0.72 11.50 7.29
CA ARG A 103 -1.99 12.00 6.75
C ARG A 103 -1.96 12.10 5.23
N LEU A 104 -0.89 12.65 4.65
CA LEU A 104 -0.71 12.73 3.21
C LEU A 104 -0.73 11.33 2.58
N LYS A 105 -0.03 10.37 3.18
CA LYS A 105 -0.05 8.97 2.75
C LYS A 105 -1.47 8.41 2.71
N LEU A 106 -2.22 8.49 3.80
CA LEU A 106 -3.54 7.86 3.89
C LEU A 106 -4.61 8.55 3.05
N ILE A 107 -4.61 9.89 3.01
CA ILE A 107 -5.71 10.66 2.41
C ILE A 107 -5.47 10.89 0.92
N VAL A 108 -4.22 11.01 0.48
CA VAL A 108 -3.88 11.39 -0.89
C VAL A 108 -3.16 10.27 -1.62
N LEU A 109 -1.98 9.85 -1.11
CA LEU A 109 -1.11 8.94 -1.86
C LEU A 109 -1.70 7.54 -1.99
N THR A 110 -2.23 6.95 -0.92
CA THR A 110 -2.78 5.59 -0.97
C THR A 110 -4.04 5.50 -1.84
N PRO A 111 -5.05 6.39 -1.72
CA PRO A 111 -6.19 6.39 -2.63
C PRO A 111 -5.80 6.63 -4.08
N ALA A 112 -4.88 7.57 -4.36
CA ALA A 112 -4.41 7.84 -5.72
C ALA A 112 -3.71 6.63 -6.33
N ALA A 113 -2.80 6.00 -5.57
CA ALA A 113 -2.09 4.80 -6.00
C ALA A 113 -3.04 3.63 -6.23
N LEU A 114 -4.04 3.43 -5.36
CA LEU A 114 -5.01 2.35 -5.50
C LEU A 114 -5.93 2.55 -6.71
N LEU A 115 -6.42 3.77 -6.93
CA LEU A 115 -7.24 4.09 -8.13
C LEU A 115 -6.44 3.86 -9.40
N TRP A 116 -5.17 4.29 -9.41
CA TRP A 116 -4.26 4.07 -10.54
C TRP A 116 -4.01 2.58 -10.77
N HIS A 117 -3.73 1.83 -9.71
CA HIS A 117 -3.54 0.37 -9.75
C HIS A 117 -4.74 -0.36 -10.39
N VAL A 118 -5.96 -0.05 -9.94
CA VAL A 118 -7.19 -0.62 -10.52
C VAL A 118 -7.32 -0.26 -12.01
N MET A 119 -6.95 0.97 -12.39
CA MET A 119 -6.95 1.40 -13.78
C MET A 119 -5.93 0.59 -14.61
N VAL A 120 -4.71 0.42 -14.11
CA VAL A 120 -3.66 -0.35 -14.78
C VAL A 120 -4.11 -1.79 -14.98
N GLN A 121 -4.64 -2.45 -13.94
CA GLN A 121 -5.15 -3.81 -14.04
C GLN A 121 -6.24 -3.96 -15.13
N LYS A 122 -7.15 -2.99 -15.23
CA LYS A 122 -8.23 -3.01 -16.23
C LYS A 122 -7.74 -2.70 -17.66
N LYS A 123 -6.69 -1.90 -17.80
CA LYS A 123 -6.21 -1.41 -19.11
C LYS A 123 -5.00 -2.19 -19.64
N ALA A 124 -4.31 -2.95 -18.82
CA ALA A 124 -3.16 -3.74 -19.24
C ALA A 124 -3.43 -4.60 -20.49
N PRO A 125 -4.58 -5.31 -20.63
CA PRO A 125 -4.88 -6.05 -21.85
C PRO A 125 -4.86 -5.19 -23.10
N VAL A 126 -5.48 -4.02 -23.06
CA VAL A 126 -5.57 -3.08 -24.20
C VAL A 126 -4.20 -2.53 -24.60
N TRP A 127 -3.31 -2.33 -23.63
CA TRP A 127 -1.97 -1.79 -23.87
C TRP A 127 -0.96 -2.80 -24.40
N THR A 128 -1.29 -4.09 -24.34
CA THR A 128 -0.43 -5.22 -24.72
C THR A 128 -0.99 -6.09 -25.86
N GLU A 129 -2.03 -5.62 -26.57
CA GLU A 129 -2.65 -6.34 -27.71
C GLU A 129 -1.67 -6.62 -28.87
N THR A 130 -0.59 -5.87 -28.98
CA THR A 130 0.50 -6.13 -29.92
C THR A 130 1.70 -6.71 -29.16
N ALA A 131 2.54 -7.48 -29.83
CA ALA A 131 3.75 -8.11 -29.24
C ALA A 131 4.68 -7.15 -28.45
N ARG A 132 4.38 -5.86 -28.43
CA ARG A 132 5.07 -4.82 -27.67
C ARG A 132 4.08 -4.00 -26.87
N THR A 133 4.41 -3.74 -25.60
CA THR A 133 3.64 -2.79 -24.78
C THR A 133 3.64 -1.40 -25.41
N SER A 134 2.48 -0.78 -25.51
CA SER A 134 2.33 0.58 -26.03
C SER A 134 3.09 1.60 -25.17
N ALA A 135 3.41 2.77 -25.71
CA ALA A 135 4.05 3.85 -24.94
C ALA A 135 3.21 4.26 -23.71
N ILE A 136 1.87 4.28 -23.87
CA ILE A 136 0.95 4.58 -22.77
C ILE A 136 1.07 3.52 -21.65
N GLY A 137 1.12 2.23 -21.99
CA GLY A 137 1.29 1.15 -21.02
C GLY A 137 2.60 1.26 -20.24
N ARG A 138 3.69 1.64 -20.90
CA ARG A 138 4.99 1.85 -20.24
C ARG A 138 4.96 2.98 -19.23
N TRP A 139 4.36 4.12 -19.62
CA TRP A 139 4.20 5.27 -18.71
C TRP A 139 3.25 4.94 -17.55
N ALA A 140 2.20 4.17 -17.81
CA ALA A 140 1.26 3.76 -16.78
C ALA A 140 1.94 2.89 -15.71
N GLY A 141 2.74 1.90 -16.09
CA GLY A 141 3.53 1.08 -15.16
C GLY A 141 4.57 1.91 -14.39
N LEU A 142 5.26 2.85 -15.07
CA LEU A 142 6.22 3.73 -14.38
C LEU A 142 5.53 4.62 -13.34
N ILE A 143 4.38 5.20 -13.66
CA ILE A 143 3.61 6.06 -12.73
C ILE A 143 3.16 5.23 -11.53
N GLU A 144 2.65 4.02 -11.75
CA GLU A 144 2.24 3.11 -10.67
C GLU A 144 3.39 2.78 -9.73
N PHE A 145 4.52 2.39 -10.29
CA PHE A 145 5.74 2.13 -9.54
C PHE A 145 6.18 3.31 -8.67
N LEU A 146 6.20 4.52 -9.25
CA LEU A 146 6.56 5.73 -8.51
C LEU A 146 5.54 6.08 -7.41
N LEU A 147 4.25 5.87 -7.65
CA LEU A 147 3.22 6.05 -6.63
C LEU A 147 3.44 5.13 -5.43
N TRP A 148 3.70 3.83 -5.68
CA TRP A 148 3.97 2.88 -4.58
C TRP A 148 5.26 3.20 -3.83
N ILE A 149 6.33 3.60 -4.52
CA ILE A 149 7.55 4.09 -3.85
C ILE A 149 7.22 5.28 -2.96
N SER A 150 6.41 6.24 -3.43
CA SER A 150 6.01 7.42 -2.65
C SER A 150 5.24 7.04 -1.38
N VAL A 151 4.30 6.07 -1.49
CA VAL A 151 3.53 5.55 -0.34
C VAL A 151 4.45 4.90 0.70
N VAL A 152 5.40 4.08 0.26
CA VAL A 152 6.37 3.40 1.14
C VAL A 152 7.32 4.41 1.78
N SER A 153 7.86 5.36 0.99
CA SER A 153 8.77 6.40 1.49
C SER A 153 8.12 7.30 2.54
N ALA A 154 6.85 7.65 2.36
CA ALA A 154 6.09 8.42 3.36
C ALA A 154 5.92 7.64 4.68
N SER A 155 5.87 6.30 4.63
CA SER A 155 5.82 5.44 5.81
C SER A 155 7.17 5.38 6.54
N VAL A 156 8.26 5.24 5.79
CA VAL A 156 9.62 5.23 6.36
C VAL A 156 9.96 6.59 6.98
N GLY A 157 9.59 7.69 6.32
CA GLY A 157 9.76 9.04 6.87
C GLY A 157 9.04 9.21 8.21
N PHE A 158 7.85 8.65 8.37
CA PHE A 158 7.14 8.63 9.65
C PHE A 158 7.92 7.89 10.75
N LEU A 159 8.42 6.69 10.45
CA LEU A 159 9.19 5.88 11.41
C LEU A 159 10.47 6.59 11.85
N LEU A 160 11.19 7.22 10.92
CA LEU A 160 12.40 7.97 11.22
C LEU A 160 12.15 9.21 12.07
N THR A 161 11.09 9.99 11.77
CA THR A 161 10.76 11.17 12.57
C THR A 161 10.36 10.80 13.99
N ASN A 162 9.59 9.74 14.18
CA ASN A 162 9.21 9.29 15.53
C ASN A 162 10.41 8.73 16.32
N ALA A 163 11.31 7.99 15.69
CA ALA A 163 12.51 7.48 16.34
C ALA A 163 13.43 8.62 16.86
N VAL A 164 13.55 9.71 16.08
CA VAL A 164 14.39 10.88 16.47
C VAL A 164 13.73 11.70 17.58
N THR A 165 12.40 11.79 17.64
CA THR A 165 11.70 12.59 18.67
C THR A 165 11.58 11.90 20.03
N HIS A 166 11.86 10.59 20.11
CA HIS A 166 11.79 9.80 21.33
C HIS A 166 13.16 9.26 21.78
N ALA A 167 14.26 9.62 21.10
CA ALA A 167 15.64 9.36 21.48
C ALA A 167 16.23 10.54 22.28
#